data_b6f67bf87a0c8981dcdadd80d61316ac
#
_entry.id   b6f67bf87a0c8981dcdadd80d61316ac
#
_cell.length_a   1.000
_cell.length_b   1.000
_cell.length_c   1.000
_cell.angle_alpha   90.00
_cell.angle_beta   90.00
_cell.angle_gamma   90.00
#
_symmetry.space_group_name_H-M   'P 1'
#
loop_
_entity.id
_entity.type
_entity.pdbx_description
1 polymer ?
#
loop_
_entity_poly.entity_id
_entity_poly.type
_entity_poly.pdbx_seq_one_letter_code
_entity_poly.pdbx_strand_id
1 'polypeptide(L)'
;MIHIVNLNPSIDYHLEVKDFKVNHTNRSLSEDFVIGGKGVNVSIVLNNFGVENYLTGYLGGYTGYYISKRLEDFPNIHDSFIQIDQKSRINIKMKMEGGIETEVNASGPTVDEKAIYALDEKLKSLKDGDVLVLSGSLIPGMPKDWYLKVVQTYANKGVKVFMDYASPMMLESLKEGVYLIKPNQYEFELMMNKSYQTHDEMIKDAKNLMNQYPNSRMMLSLGNEGSYLISSKNIYFAPTIKGDVIHTVGAGDSMIAGYLYGLNLGLNEVERFKMATAAATASVLSDRLAKFDKFNEYLEKVIIKEERI
;
A
#
# COMPACT_ATOMS: atom_id res chain seq x y z
N MET A 1 -5.25 17.06 5.15
CA MET A 1 -6.14 15.88 5.03
C MET A 1 -5.39 14.73 4.36
N ILE A 2 -5.84 13.46 4.55
CA ILE A 2 -5.22 12.30 3.90
C ILE A 2 -6.16 11.81 2.79
N HIS A 3 -5.67 11.83 1.56
CA HIS A 3 -6.37 11.33 0.37
C HIS A 3 -5.66 10.10 -0.16
N ILE A 4 -6.41 9.05 -0.47
CA ILE A 4 -5.88 7.77 -0.93
C ILE A 4 -6.53 7.44 -2.26
N VAL A 5 -5.70 7.27 -3.29
CA VAL A 5 -6.14 6.80 -4.60
C VAL A 5 -5.89 5.30 -4.71
N ASN A 6 -6.96 4.54 -4.87
CA ASN A 6 -6.94 3.12 -5.20
C ASN A 6 -7.72 2.90 -6.49
N LEU A 7 -7.01 2.88 -7.62
CA LEU A 7 -7.65 2.81 -8.94
C LEU A 7 -8.41 1.50 -9.18
N ASN A 8 -7.99 0.42 -8.54
CA ASN A 8 -8.46 -0.94 -8.80
C ASN A 8 -8.79 -1.72 -7.53
N PRO A 9 -9.76 -1.25 -6.72
CA PRO A 9 -10.21 -2.02 -5.57
C PRO A 9 -10.81 -3.36 -5.99
N SER A 10 -10.87 -4.30 -5.07
CA SER A 10 -11.33 -5.67 -5.33
C SER A 10 -12.25 -6.19 -4.24
N ILE A 11 -12.99 -7.23 -4.58
CA ILE A 11 -13.43 -8.22 -3.62
C ILE A 11 -12.40 -9.34 -3.66
N ASP A 12 -11.75 -9.62 -2.55
CA ASP A 12 -10.86 -10.76 -2.41
C ASP A 12 -11.69 -11.94 -1.87
N TYR A 13 -11.91 -12.93 -2.73
CA TYR A 13 -12.66 -14.12 -2.41
C TYR A 13 -11.70 -15.17 -1.87
N HIS A 14 -11.70 -15.33 -0.56
CA HIS A 14 -10.89 -16.30 0.14
C HIS A 14 -11.57 -17.65 0.13
N LEU A 15 -10.87 -18.67 -0.33
CA LEU A 15 -11.32 -20.06 -0.38
C LEU A 15 -10.31 -20.92 0.37
N GLU A 16 -10.79 -21.74 1.29
CA GLU A 16 -10.01 -22.83 1.85
C GLU A 16 -10.43 -24.13 1.19
N VAL A 17 -9.47 -24.86 0.63
CA VAL A 17 -9.70 -26.16 0.00
C VAL A 17 -8.71 -27.19 0.56
N LYS A 18 -9.14 -28.44 0.71
CA LYS A 18 -8.26 -29.47 1.24
C LYS A 18 -7.11 -29.78 0.27
N ASP A 19 -7.47 -30.03 -1.00
CA ASP A 19 -6.54 -30.42 -2.07
C ASP A 19 -7.14 -29.91 -3.40
N PHE A 20 -6.45 -28.98 -4.06
CA PHE A 20 -6.90 -28.44 -5.32
C PHE A 20 -6.37 -29.28 -6.50
N LYS A 21 -7.29 -29.82 -7.29
CA LYS A 21 -6.99 -30.65 -8.47
C LYS A 21 -7.46 -29.97 -9.75
N VAL A 22 -6.53 -29.77 -10.67
CA VAL A 22 -6.85 -29.32 -12.02
C VAL A 22 -7.70 -30.38 -12.74
N ASN A 23 -8.68 -29.91 -13.52
CA ASN A 23 -9.65 -30.74 -14.24
C ASN A 23 -10.59 -31.59 -13.36
N HIS A 24 -10.76 -31.22 -12.09
CA HIS A 24 -11.70 -31.86 -11.17
C HIS A 24 -12.63 -30.81 -10.54
N THR A 25 -13.79 -31.28 -10.08
CA THR A 25 -14.62 -30.46 -9.20
C THR A 25 -13.99 -30.41 -7.82
N ASN A 26 -13.56 -29.23 -7.41
CA ASN A 26 -13.07 -28.97 -6.07
C ASN A 26 -14.22 -28.37 -5.22
N ARG A 27 -14.24 -28.64 -3.93
CA ARG A 27 -15.20 -28.06 -2.98
C ARG A 27 -14.45 -27.33 -1.89
N SER A 28 -14.91 -26.10 -1.59
CA SER A 28 -14.36 -25.32 -0.49
C SER A 28 -14.74 -25.94 0.86
N LEU A 29 -13.87 -25.81 1.83
CA LEU A 29 -14.11 -26.06 3.26
C LEU A 29 -14.69 -24.83 3.93
N SER A 30 -14.19 -23.65 3.57
CA SER A 30 -14.67 -22.35 4.02
C SER A 30 -14.55 -21.34 2.91
N GLU A 31 -15.30 -20.24 3.04
CA GLU A 31 -15.25 -19.12 2.11
C GLU A 31 -15.53 -17.79 2.83
N ASP A 32 -14.87 -16.71 2.37
CA ASP A 32 -15.08 -15.38 2.88
C ASP A 32 -14.87 -14.34 1.78
N PHE A 33 -15.63 -13.23 1.84
CA PHE A 33 -15.51 -12.07 0.97
C PHE A 33 -14.93 -10.90 1.74
N VAL A 34 -13.74 -10.46 1.35
CA VAL A 34 -13.06 -9.32 1.96
C VAL A 34 -12.89 -8.22 0.92
N ILE A 35 -13.15 -6.98 1.28
CA ILE A 35 -12.80 -5.86 0.41
C ILE A 35 -11.30 -5.66 0.43
N GLY A 36 -10.70 -5.46 -0.74
CA GLY A 36 -9.26 -5.44 -0.92
C GLY A 36 -8.79 -4.36 -1.89
N GLY A 37 -7.47 -4.31 -2.01
CA GLY A 37 -6.72 -3.33 -2.77
C GLY A 37 -5.79 -2.55 -1.85
N LYS A 38 -4.58 -2.25 -2.31
CA LYS A 38 -3.56 -1.60 -1.47
C LYS A 38 -4.08 -0.33 -0.78
N GLY A 39 -4.72 0.58 -1.52
CA GLY A 39 -5.28 1.81 -0.94
C GLY A 39 -6.45 1.57 0.00
N VAL A 40 -7.30 0.57 -0.27
CA VAL A 40 -8.36 0.13 0.65
C VAL A 40 -7.74 -0.35 1.97
N ASN A 41 -6.68 -1.15 1.91
CA ASN A 41 -5.99 -1.65 3.11
C ASN A 41 -5.38 -0.50 3.93
N VAL A 42 -4.70 0.47 3.28
CA VAL A 42 -4.19 1.68 3.95
C VAL A 42 -5.31 2.42 4.65
N SER A 43 -6.44 2.60 3.97
CA SER A 43 -7.62 3.32 4.46
C SER A 43 -8.24 2.64 5.68
N ILE A 44 -8.40 1.31 5.65
CA ILE A 44 -8.94 0.51 6.77
C ILE A 44 -8.02 0.61 7.99
N VAL A 45 -6.69 0.50 7.81
CA VAL A 45 -5.76 0.61 8.94
C VAL A 45 -5.79 2.01 9.56
N LEU A 46 -5.86 3.06 8.76
CA LEU A 46 -6.03 4.43 9.26
C LEU A 46 -7.35 4.58 10.04
N ASN A 47 -8.45 4.03 9.51
CA ASN A 47 -9.72 3.98 10.24
C ASN A 47 -9.59 3.27 11.59
N ASN A 48 -8.91 2.12 11.62
CA ASN A 48 -8.68 1.36 12.86
C ASN A 48 -7.86 2.14 13.90
N PHE A 49 -7.07 3.11 13.43
CA PHE A 49 -6.28 4.03 14.26
C PHE A 49 -7.02 5.35 14.56
N GLY A 50 -8.28 5.47 14.16
CA GLY A 50 -9.12 6.66 14.40
C GLY A 50 -8.77 7.86 13.52
N VAL A 51 -8.14 7.64 12.36
CA VAL A 51 -7.73 8.72 11.44
C VAL A 51 -8.70 8.81 10.28
N GLU A 52 -9.30 9.99 10.13
CA GLU A 52 -10.14 10.31 8.96
C GLU A 52 -9.32 10.33 7.67
N ASN A 53 -9.87 9.72 6.63
CA ASN A 53 -9.24 9.69 5.32
C ASN A 53 -10.27 9.62 4.20
N TYR A 54 -9.87 10.06 3.00
CA TYR A 54 -10.70 10.11 1.79
C TYR A 54 -10.19 9.08 0.80
N LEU A 55 -11.01 8.06 0.52
CA LEU A 55 -10.66 6.97 -0.38
C LEU A 55 -11.35 7.17 -1.72
N THR A 56 -10.58 7.23 -2.81
CA THR A 56 -11.08 7.45 -4.17
C THR A 56 -10.45 6.49 -5.19
N GLY A 57 -11.00 6.46 -6.37
CA GLY A 57 -10.64 5.60 -7.50
C GLY A 57 -11.90 5.24 -8.27
N TYR A 58 -12.03 4.00 -8.71
CA TYR A 58 -13.19 3.57 -9.50
C TYR A 58 -13.91 2.38 -8.87
N LEU A 59 -15.23 2.47 -8.80
CA LEU A 59 -16.12 1.36 -8.44
C LEU A 59 -17.21 1.22 -9.50
N GLY A 60 -17.62 -0.03 -9.77
CA GLY A 60 -18.71 -0.24 -10.71
C GLY A 60 -19.35 -1.62 -10.61
N GLY A 61 -20.57 -1.71 -11.14
CA GLY A 61 -21.38 -2.90 -11.10
C GLY A 61 -21.75 -3.34 -9.67
N TYR A 62 -22.30 -4.54 -9.55
CA TYR A 62 -22.72 -5.11 -8.26
C TYR A 62 -21.53 -5.32 -7.28
N THR A 63 -20.34 -5.59 -7.81
CA THR A 63 -19.12 -5.74 -6.99
C THR A 63 -18.66 -4.41 -6.43
N GLY A 64 -18.75 -3.33 -7.21
CA GLY A 64 -18.47 -1.98 -6.72
C GLY A 64 -19.48 -1.52 -5.66
N TYR A 65 -20.76 -1.82 -5.85
CA TYR A 65 -21.78 -1.58 -4.85
C TYR A 65 -21.49 -2.34 -3.54
N TYR A 66 -21.10 -3.61 -3.63
CA TYR A 66 -20.71 -4.39 -2.45
C TYR A 66 -19.52 -3.75 -1.71
N ILE A 67 -18.47 -3.33 -2.42
CA ILE A 67 -17.31 -2.67 -1.82
C ILE A 67 -17.74 -1.38 -1.09
N SER A 68 -18.51 -0.51 -1.77
CA SER A 68 -19.00 0.74 -1.16
C SER A 68 -19.84 0.48 0.10
N LYS A 69 -20.71 -0.53 0.07
CA LYS A 69 -21.49 -0.93 1.26
C LYS A 69 -20.63 -1.45 2.40
N ARG A 70 -19.57 -2.20 2.11
CA ARG A 70 -18.64 -2.68 3.14
C ARG A 70 -17.78 -1.56 3.72
N LEU A 71 -17.52 -0.49 2.97
CA LEU A 71 -16.82 0.69 3.48
C LEU A 71 -17.63 1.47 4.52
N GLU A 72 -18.97 1.36 4.53
CA GLU A 72 -19.81 1.98 5.56
C GLU A 72 -19.55 1.43 6.98
N ASP A 73 -18.94 0.23 7.09
CA ASP A 73 -18.51 -0.34 8.39
C ASP A 73 -17.30 0.41 9.00
N PHE A 74 -16.67 1.33 8.25
CA PHE A 74 -15.47 2.06 8.64
C PHE A 74 -15.74 3.57 8.71
N PRO A 75 -16.18 4.11 9.86
CA PRO A 75 -16.73 5.46 9.97
C PRO A 75 -15.74 6.60 9.65
N ASN A 76 -14.42 6.35 9.70
CA ASN A 76 -13.41 7.35 9.38
C ASN A 76 -12.97 7.29 7.90
N ILE A 77 -13.61 6.46 7.06
CA ILE A 77 -13.37 6.40 5.62
C ILE A 77 -14.47 7.17 4.90
N HIS A 78 -14.09 8.25 4.23
CA HIS A 78 -14.98 8.97 3.34
C HIS A 78 -14.91 8.36 1.95
N ASP A 79 -15.92 7.54 1.59
CA ASP A 79 -16.07 6.96 0.26
C ASP A 79 -16.29 8.07 -0.77
N SER A 80 -15.36 8.18 -1.69
CA SER A 80 -15.28 9.22 -2.69
C SER A 80 -15.00 8.65 -4.08
N PHE A 81 -15.36 7.39 -4.34
CA PHE A 81 -15.12 6.72 -5.60
C PHE A 81 -15.92 7.29 -6.78
N ILE A 82 -15.33 7.24 -7.96
CA ILE A 82 -15.99 7.51 -9.22
C ILE A 82 -16.76 6.25 -9.63
N GLN A 83 -18.04 6.40 -9.92
CA GLN A 83 -18.88 5.29 -10.38
C GLN A 83 -18.66 5.07 -11.88
N ILE A 84 -18.44 3.81 -12.28
CA ILE A 84 -18.27 3.37 -13.66
C ILE A 84 -19.21 2.22 -13.99
N ASP A 85 -19.48 1.98 -15.28
CA ASP A 85 -20.41 0.93 -15.71
C ASP A 85 -19.84 -0.48 -15.56
N GLN A 86 -18.54 -0.64 -15.79
CA GLN A 86 -17.88 -1.94 -15.68
C GLN A 86 -17.72 -2.37 -14.22
N LYS A 87 -17.89 -3.66 -13.94
CA LYS A 87 -17.78 -4.21 -12.59
C LYS A 87 -16.37 -4.12 -12.03
N SER A 88 -16.25 -3.78 -10.75
CA SER A 88 -15.02 -3.93 -9.98
C SER A 88 -14.57 -5.40 -9.95
N ARG A 89 -13.27 -5.63 -9.84
CA ARG A 89 -12.71 -6.98 -9.92
C ARG A 89 -12.98 -7.82 -8.69
N ILE A 90 -12.96 -9.15 -8.91
CA ILE A 90 -12.88 -10.15 -7.84
C ILE A 90 -11.54 -10.86 -8.03
N ASN A 91 -10.75 -10.94 -6.97
CA ASN A 91 -9.58 -11.80 -6.91
C ASN A 91 -9.93 -13.08 -6.16
N ILE A 92 -9.29 -14.19 -6.50
CA ILE A 92 -9.42 -15.45 -5.77
C ILE A 92 -8.15 -15.66 -4.96
N LYS A 93 -8.31 -15.89 -3.66
CA LYS A 93 -7.24 -16.22 -2.71
C LYS A 93 -7.51 -17.61 -2.19
N MET A 94 -6.75 -18.58 -2.65
CA MET A 94 -6.99 -19.99 -2.34
C MET A 94 -5.90 -20.51 -1.41
N LYS A 95 -6.31 -21.02 -0.24
CA LYS A 95 -5.44 -21.65 0.75
C LYS A 95 -5.71 -23.15 0.76
N MET A 96 -4.64 -23.93 0.69
CA MET A 96 -4.68 -25.38 0.72
C MET A 96 -4.07 -25.93 2.01
N GLU A 97 -4.37 -27.19 2.31
CA GLU A 97 -3.76 -27.91 3.42
C GLU A 97 -2.22 -27.87 3.29
N GLY A 98 -1.52 -27.69 4.42
CA GLY A 98 -0.07 -27.51 4.41
C GLY A 98 0.41 -26.08 4.20
N GLY A 99 -0.50 -25.09 4.18
CA GLY A 99 -0.15 -23.66 4.07
C GLY A 99 0.23 -23.21 2.65
N ILE A 100 -0.10 -24.01 1.64
CA ILE A 100 0.11 -23.64 0.24
C ILE A 100 -0.96 -22.62 -0.15
N GLU A 101 -0.54 -21.49 -0.71
CA GLU A 101 -1.43 -20.42 -1.16
C GLU A 101 -1.29 -20.21 -2.67
N THR A 102 -2.40 -19.92 -3.33
CA THR A 102 -2.43 -19.54 -4.74
C THR A 102 -3.42 -18.40 -4.96
N GLU A 103 -3.07 -17.48 -5.86
CA GLU A 103 -3.88 -16.33 -6.15
C GLU A 103 -4.19 -16.19 -7.63
N VAL A 104 -5.43 -15.81 -7.95
CA VAL A 104 -5.82 -15.37 -9.29
C VAL A 104 -6.35 -13.95 -9.20
N ASN A 105 -5.56 -13.00 -9.66
CA ASN A 105 -5.87 -11.59 -9.61
C ASN A 105 -6.43 -11.12 -10.96
N ALA A 106 -7.67 -10.64 -10.98
CA ALA A 106 -8.30 -10.10 -12.18
C ALA A 106 -7.72 -8.72 -12.55
N SER A 107 -7.69 -8.40 -13.85
CA SER A 107 -7.18 -7.12 -14.37
C SER A 107 -7.99 -5.91 -13.88
N GLY A 108 -9.29 -6.10 -13.61
CA GLY A 108 -10.20 -5.02 -13.26
C GLY A 108 -10.90 -4.39 -14.47
N PRO A 109 -11.69 -3.33 -14.23
CA PRO A 109 -12.42 -2.63 -15.27
C PRO A 109 -11.49 -1.84 -16.18
N THR A 110 -11.97 -1.52 -17.38
CA THR A 110 -11.38 -0.53 -18.28
C THR A 110 -12.07 0.81 -18.06
N VAL A 111 -11.32 1.88 -17.93
CA VAL A 111 -11.84 3.24 -17.82
C VAL A 111 -11.68 4.01 -19.13
N ASP A 112 -12.59 4.94 -19.38
CA ASP A 112 -12.56 5.88 -20.48
C ASP A 112 -12.00 7.25 -20.05
N GLU A 113 -11.81 8.15 -21.00
CA GLU A 113 -11.32 9.51 -20.76
C GLU A 113 -12.25 10.30 -19.82
N LYS A 114 -13.58 10.05 -19.87
CA LYS A 114 -14.53 10.73 -18.99
C LYS A 114 -14.35 10.34 -17.53
N ALA A 115 -14.13 9.05 -17.26
CA ALA A 115 -13.85 8.57 -15.92
C ALA A 115 -12.51 9.10 -15.39
N ILE A 116 -11.47 9.13 -16.25
CA ILE A 116 -10.15 9.69 -15.92
C ILE A 116 -10.30 11.17 -15.58
N TYR A 117 -10.96 11.95 -16.42
CA TYR A 117 -11.22 13.36 -16.18
C TYR A 117 -11.97 13.61 -14.85
N ALA A 118 -12.98 12.79 -14.55
CA ALA A 118 -13.72 12.91 -13.29
C ALA A 118 -12.84 12.68 -12.05
N LEU A 119 -11.87 11.77 -12.12
CA LEU A 119 -10.90 11.57 -11.05
C LEU A 119 -9.92 12.75 -10.95
N ASP A 120 -9.42 13.23 -12.09
CA ASP A 120 -8.53 14.41 -12.12
C ASP A 120 -9.22 15.66 -11.54
N GLU A 121 -10.51 15.91 -11.87
CA GLU A 121 -11.29 17.00 -11.28
C GLU A 121 -11.43 16.86 -9.77
N LYS A 122 -11.66 15.64 -9.28
CA LYS A 122 -11.76 15.38 -7.85
C LYS A 122 -10.46 15.70 -7.11
N LEU A 123 -9.32 15.36 -7.68
CA LEU A 123 -8.01 15.64 -7.09
C LEU A 123 -7.69 17.16 -7.03
N LYS A 124 -8.37 18.01 -7.82
CA LYS A 124 -8.15 19.48 -7.78
C LYS A 124 -8.45 20.11 -6.42
N SER A 125 -9.21 19.43 -5.57
CA SER A 125 -9.48 19.88 -4.20
C SER A 125 -8.26 19.83 -3.26
N LEU A 126 -7.19 19.10 -3.66
CA LEU A 126 -5.96 18.98 -2.89
C LEU A 126 -5.22 20.31 -2.80
N LYS A 127 -4.73 20.62 -1.62
CA LYS A 127 -4.04 21.88 -1.29
C LYS A 127 -2.75 21.63 -0.50
N ASP A 128 -1.97 22.68 -0.32
CA ASP A 128 -0.75 22.65 0.48
C ASP A 128 -0.99 22.04 1.87
N GLY A 129 -0.07 21.17 2.29
CA GLY A 129 -0.13 20.43 3.55
C GLY A 129 -0.98 19.16 3.51
N ASP A 130 -1.76 18.91 2.45
CA ASP A 130 -2.47 17.64 2.29
C ASP A 130 -1.49 16.49 2.00
N VAL A 131 -1.97 15.28 2.23
CA VAL A 131 -1.28 14.02 1.91
C VAL A 131 -2.05 13.31 0.81
N LEU A 132 -1.35 12.84 -0.21
CA LEU A 132 -1.89 12.02 -1.29
C LEU A 132 -1.15 10.69 -1.35
N VAL A 133 -1.86 9.59 -1.19
CA VAL A 133 -1.34 8.23 -1.35
C VAL A 133 -1.76 7.68 -2.70
N LEU A 134 -0.79 7.37 -3.56
CA LEU A 134 -0.98 6.69 -4.83
C LEU A 134 -0.62 5.22 -4.65
N SER A 135 -1.62 4.33 -4.65
CA SER A 135 -1.43 2.96 -4.22
C SER A 135 -2.06 1.95 -5.19
N GLY A 136 -1.30 0.90 -5.52
CA GLY A 136 -1.72 -0.16 -6.42
C GLY A 136 -1.45 0.14 -7.90
N SER A 137 -1.78 -0.83 -8.75
CA SER A 137 -1.52 -0.76 -10.20
C SER A 137 -2.51 0.15 -10.93
N LEU A 138 -2.05 0.71 -12.05
CA LEU A 138 -2.94 1.29 -13.05
C LEU A 138 -3.91 0.22 -13.58
N ILE A 139 -5.08 0.68 -14.03
CA ILE A 139 -6.09 -0.19 -14.66
C ILE A 139 -6.12 0.05 -16.19
N PRO A 140 -6.66 -0.90 -16.95
CA PRO A 140 -6.83 -0.74 -18.38
C PRO A 140 -7.55 0.58 -18.75
N GLY A 141 -7.06 1.26 -19.78
CA GLY A 141 -7.55 2.57 -20.20
C GLY A 141 -6.83 3.76 -19.59
N MET A 142 -6.13 3.58 -18.45
CA MET A 142 -5.33 4.66 -17.85
C MET A 142 -4.05 4.92 -18.67
N PRO A 143 -3.65 6.20 -18.85
CA PRO A 143 -2.32 6.53 -19.37
C PRO A 143 -1.22 5.94 -18.47
N LYS A 144 -0.18 5.36 -19.08
CA LYS A 144 0.92 4.74 -18.34
C LYS A 144 1.66 5.71 -17.41
N ASP A 145 1.65 6.98 -17.75
CA ASP A 145 2.29 8.07 -17.02
C ASP A 145 1.34 8.85 -16.08
N TRP A 146 0.12 8.34 -15.86
CA TRP A 146 -0.89 9.06 -15.06
C TRP A 146 -0.38 9.35 -13.64
N TYR A 147 0.20 8.37 -12.93
CA TYR A 147 0.78 8.60 -11.60
C TYR A 147 1.88 9.65 -11.61
N LEU A 148 2.75 9.64 -12.63
CA LEU A 148 3.81 10.65 -12.77
C LEU A 148 3.21 12.05 -12.92
N LYS A 149 2.19 12.23 -13.77
CA LYS A 149 1.49 13.50 -13.97
C LYS A 149 0.83 13.99 -12.68
N VAL A 150 0.26 13.09 -11.88
CA VAL A 150 -0.30 13.40 -10.56
C VAL A 150 0.80 13.90 -9.62
N VAL A 151 1.95 13.21 -9.54
CA VAL A 151 3.09 13.66 -8.73
C VAL A 151 3.55 15.04 -9.16
N GLN A 152 3.80 15.27 -10.46
CA GLN A 152 4.20 16.56 -11.03
C GLN A 152 3.25 17.69 -10.64
N THR A 153 1.94 17.39 -10.69
CA THR A 153 0.92 18.40 -10.41
C THR A 153 0.85 18.76 -8.93
N TYR A 154 0.93 17.77 -8.04
CA TYR A 154 0.57 17.99 -6.63
C TYR A 154 1.78 18.14 -5.70
N ALA A 155 2.94 17.51 -5.98
CA ALA A 155 4.15 17.76 -5.22
C ALA A 155 4.56 19.24 -5.27
N ASN A 156 4.46 19.86 -6.43
CA ASN A 156 4.74 21.30 -6.64
C ASN A 156 3.73 22.22 -5.93
N LYS A 157 2.58 21.70 -5.49
CA LYS A 157 1.58 22.46 -4.70
C LYS A 157 1.72 22.27 -3.19
N GLY A 158 2.81 21.64 -2.73
CA GLY A 158 3.03 21.38 -1.30
C GLY A 158 2.30 20.15 -0.76
N VAL A 159 1.66 19.35 -1.63
CA VAL A 159 1.05 18.06 -1.24
C VAL A 159 2.14 17.02 -1.02
N LYS A 160 2.09 16.31 0.11
CA LYS A 160 3.00 15.20 0.37
C LYS A 160 2.52 13.94 -0.35
N VAL A 161 3.14 13.60 -1.48
CA VAL A 161 2.76 12.43 -2.28
C VAL A 161 3.52 11.20 -1.81
N PHE A 162 2.78 10.14 -1.47
CA PHE A 162 3.27 8.81 -1.13
C PHE A 162 2.98 7.87 -2.30
N MET A 163 3.96 7.02 -2.66
CA MET A 163 3.78 6.05 -3.73
C MET A 163 4.08 4.62 -3.26
N ASP A 164 3.08 3.75 -3.46
CA ASP A 164 3.20 2.29 -3.32
C ASP A 164 2.75 1.60 -4.61
N TYR A 165 3.57 1.73 -5.61
CA TYR A 165 3.29 1.26 -6.96
C TYR A 165 4.56 0.71 -7.62
N ALA A 166 4.56 -0.59 -7.93
CA ALA A 166 5.68 -1.24 -8.61
C ALA A 166 5.76 -0.81 -10.08
N SER A 167 6.66 0.11 -10.39
CA SER A 167 6.88 0.56 -11.77
C SER A 167 8.25 1.23 -11.93
N PRO A 168 8.91 1.07 -13.10
CA PRO A 168 10.08 1.88 -13.45
C PRO A 168 9.81 3.40 -13.39
N MET A 169 8.56 3.83 -13.57
CA MET A 169 8.15 5.24 -13.45
C MET A 169 8.32 5.82 -12.03
N MET A 170 8.58 4.98 -11.02
CA MET A 170 8.86 5.45 -9.67
C MET A 170 10.13 6.30 -9.60
N LEU A 171 11.16 5.97 -10.41
CA LEU A 171 12.39 6.78 -10.53
C LEU A 171 12.08 8.18 -11.10
N GLU A 172 11.23 8.26 -12.12
CA GLU A 172 10.83 9.55 -12.69
C GLU A 172 10.04 10.36 -11.67
N SER A 173 9.20 9.71 -10.86
CA SER A 173 8.43 10.37 -9.81
C SER A 173 9.30 10.95 -8.69
N LEU A 174 10.47 10.37 -8.41
CA LEU A 174 11.45 10.95 -7.48
C LEU A 174 11.97 12.32 -7.98
N LYS A 175 12.18 12.48 -9.30
CA LYS A 175 12.60 13.76 -9.90
C LYS A 175 11.55 14.84 -9.70
N GLU A 176 10.28 14.47 -9.63
CA GLU A 176 9.14 15.38 -9.48
C GLU A 176 8.79 15.69 -8.01
N GLY A 177 9.58 15.19 -7.06
CA GLY A 177 9.44 15.56 -5.65
C GLY A 177 8.46 14.72 -4.85
N VAL A 178 8.28 13.44 -5.20
CA VAL A 178 7.52 12.51 -4.36
C VAL A 178 8.09 12.50 -2.93
N TYR A 179 7.21 12.55 -1.94
CA TYR A 179 7.62 12.64 -0.54
C TYR A 179 8.17 11.32 0.00
N LEU A 180 7.48 10.19 -0.28
CA LEU A 180 7.89 8.87 0.16
C LEU A 180 7.52 7.81 -0.87
N ILE A 181 8.47 6.92 -1.17
CA ILE A 181 8.26 5.69 -1.92
C ILE A 181 8.41 4.48 -1.00
N LYS A 182 7.64 3.41 -1.26
CA LYS A 182 7.73 2.18 -0.48
C LYS A 182 7.88 0.94 -1.37
N PRO A 183 9.05 0.66 -1.92
CA PRO A 183 9.31 -0.60 -2.60
C PRO A 183 9.56 -1.74 -1.60
N ASN A 184 9.23 -2.98 -2.00
CA ASN A 184 9.85 -4.17 -1.45
C ASN A 184 11.14 -4.49 -2.24
N GLN A 185 11.88 -5.54 -1.82
CA GLN A 185 13.10 -5.95 -2.48
C GLN A 185 12.93 -6.13 -3.99
N TYR A 186 11.92 -6.92 -4.39
CA TYR A 186 11.66 -7.20 -5.81
C TYR A 186 11.28 -5.93 -6.59
N GLU A 187 10.44 -5.08 -6.03
CA GLU A 187 10.05 -3.81 -6.63
C GLU A 187 11.25 -2.86 -6.77
N PHE A 188 12.16 -2.86 -5.79
CA PHE A 188 13.40 -2.07 -5.85
C PHE A 188 14.35 -2.59 -6.94
N GLU A 189 14.52 -3.92 -7.05
CA GLU A 189 15.32 -4.54 -8.12
C GLU A 189 14.75 -4.17 -9.51
N LEU A 190 13.45 -4.23 -9.69
CA LEU A 190 12.79 -3.80 -10.93
C LEU A 190 13.02 -2.31 -11.21
N MET A 191 12.87 -1.47 -10.19
CA MET A 191 13.06 -0.02 -10.30
C MET A 191 14.49 0.34 -10.70
N MET A 192 15.47 -0.36 -10.15
CA MET A 192 16.90 -0.15 -10.44
C MET A 192 17.39 -0.90 -11.69
N ASN A 193 16.55 -1.76 -12.26
CA ASN A 193 16.90 -2.71 -13.33
C ASN A 193 18.18 -3.49 -13.00
N LYS A 194 18.26 -4.00 -11.75
CA LYS A 194 19.45 -4.65 -11.19
C LYS A 194 19.03 -5.71 -10.17
N SER A 195 19.70 -6.85 -10.17
CA SER A 195 19.60 -7.84 -9.10
C SER A 195 20.76 -7.68 -8.11
N TYR A 196 20.48 -7.90 -6.83
CA TYR A 196 21.45 -7.74 -5.75
C TYR A 196 21.84 -9.08 -5.14
N GLN A 197 23.12 -9.28 -4.86
CA GLN A 197 23.63 -10.48 -4.19
C GLN A 197 23.56 -10.37 -2.67
N THR A 198 23.59 -9.15 -2.15
CA THR A 198 23.54 -8.85 -0.71
C THR A 198 22.64 -7.65 -0.44
N HIS A 199 22.06 -7.60 0.76
CA HIS A 199 21.29 -6.42 1.19
C HIS A 199 22.19 -5.18 1.33
N ASP A 200 23.44 -5.33 1.72
CA ASP A 200 24.36 -4.19 1.86
C ASP A 200 24.56 -3.45 0.52
N GLU A 201 24.69 -4.19 -0.59
CA GLU A 201 24.75 -3.58 -1.93
C GLU A 201 23.45 -2.84 -2.26
N MET A 202 22.31 -3.44 -1.94
CA MET A 202 20.99 -2.86 -2.18
C MET A 202 20.81 -1.57 -1.36
N ILE A 203 21.14 -1.58 -0.08
CA ILE A 203 21.03 -0.42 0.81
C ILE A 203 21.97 0.71 0.38
N LYS A 204 23.18 0.37 -0.06
CA LYS A 204 24.12 1.35 -0.60
C LYS A 204 23.56 2.04 -1.86
N ASP A 205 22.97 1.29 -2.78
CA ASP A 205 22.36 1.85 -3.98
C ASP A 205 21.11 2.67 -3.63
N ALA A 206 20.30 2.20 -2.70
CA ALA A 206 19.14 2.94 -2.19
C ALA A 206 19.55 4.27 -1.54
N LYS A 207 20.64 4.27 -0.77
CA LYS A 207 21.21 5.49 -0.17
C LYS A 207 21.73 6.45 -1.23
N ASN A 208 22.48 5.94 -2.22
CA ASN A 208 22.99 6.73 -3.34
C ASN A 208 21.84 7.37 -4.14
N LEU A 209 20.74 6.64 -4.33
CA LEU A 209 19.55 7.17 -4.95
C LEU A 209 18.92 8.29 -4.11
N MET A 210 18.73 8.08 -2.82
CA MET A 210 18.15 9.09 -1.93
C MET A 210 19.03 10.34 -1.78
N ASN A 211 20.34 10.23 -1.94
CA ASN A 211 21.24 11.38 -1.97
C ASN A 211 20.96 12.32 -3.16
N GLN A 212 20.47 11.78 -4.29
CA GLN A 212 20.08 12.57 -5.46
C GLN A 212 18.73 13.28 -5.25
N TYR A 213 17.89 12.78 -4.33
CA TYR A 213 16.55 13.31 -4.07
C TYR A 213 16.38 13.64 -2.56
N PRO A 214 17.03 14.72 -2.08
CA PRO A 214 17.16 14.99 -0.65
C PRO A 214 15.83 15.25 0.08
N ASN A 215 14.77 15.58 -0.64
CA ASN A 215 13.44 15.80 -0.10
C ASN A 215 12.57 14.53 -0.03
N SER A 216 13.04 13.44 -0.63
CA SER A 216 12.35 12.17 -0.68
C SER A 216 12.83 11.19 0.38
N ARG A 217 12.02 10.20 0.68
CA ARG A 217 12.30 9.06 1.57
C ARG A 217 11.95 7.77 0.86
N MET A 218 12.67 6.72 1.24
CA MET A 218 12.37 5.36 0.81
C MET A 218 12.13 4.49 2.05
N MET A 219 10.98 3.84 2.12
CA MET A 219 10.71 2.73 3.04
C MET A 219 10.93 1.42 2.27
N LEU A 220 12.09 0.78 2.43
CA LEU A 220 12.42 -0.47 1.74
C LEU A 220 12.12 -1.65 2.65
N SER A 221 11.20 -2.53 2.23
CA SER A 221 10.84 -3.73 2.98
C SER A 221 11.57 -4.97 2.46
N LEU A 222 12.17 -5.74 3.36
CA LEU A 222 12.94 -6.95 3.09
C LEU A 222 12.26 -8.21 3.68
N GLY A 223 10.94 -8.20 3.78
CA GLY A 223 10.16 -9.32 4.29
C GLY A 223 10.53 -9.68 5.73
N ASN A 224 10.95 -10.94 5.95
CA ASN A 224 11.32 -11.45 7.26
C ASN A 224 12.65 -10.90 7.82
N GLU A 225 13.40 -10.14 7.05
CA GLU A 225 14.66 -9.54 7.49
C GLU A 225 14.47 -8.13 8.07
N GLY A 226 13.29 -7.55 7.90
CA GLY A 226 12.96 -6.24 8.42
C GLY A 226 12.72 -5.19 7.36
N SER A 227 12.98 -3.94 7.71
CA SER A 227 12.77 -2.82 6.79
C SER A 227 13.72 -1.67 7.09
N TYR A 228 13.93 -0.85 6.09
CA TYR A 228 14.75 0.35 6.17
C TYR A 228 13.93 1.60 5.85
N LEU A 229 14.19 2.68 6.58
CA LEU A 229 13.83 4.04 6.18
C LEU A 229 15.10 4.77 5.78
N ILE A 230 15.20 5.13 4.51
CA ILE A 230 16.39 5.72 3.90
C ILE A 230 16.05 7.11 3.39
N SER A 231 16.83 8.09 3.79
CA SER A 231 16.80 9.47 3.29
C SER A 231 18.21 9.92 2.90
N SER A 232 18.37 11.12 2.34
CA SER A 232 19.70 11.68 2.10
C SER A 232 20.50 11.93 3.38
N LYS A 233 19.84 12.03 4.53
CA LYS A 233 20.49 12.32 5.81
C LYS A 233 20.83 11.05 6.58
N ASN A 234 19.86 10.15 6.74
CA ASN A 234 19.93 9.03 7.67
C ASN A 234 19.48 7.72 7.02
N ILE A 235 19.94 6.63 7.60
CA ILE A 235 19.45 5.27 7.37
C ILE A 235 19.00 4.73 8.71
N TYR A 236 17.76 4.29 8.78
CA TYR A 236 17.20 3.62 9.95
C TYR A 236 16.80 2.21 9.58
N PHE A 237 17.15 1.27 10.43
CA PHE A 237 16.79 -0.15 10.29
C PHE A 237 15.85 -0.57 11.41
N ALA A 238 14.79 -1.29 11.04
CA ALA A 238 13.87 -1.95 11.93
C ALA A 238 13.93 -3.46 11.70
N PRO A 239 14.51 -4.26 12.62
CA PRO A 239 14.47 -5.71 12.51
C PRO A 239 13.04 -6.24 12.65
N THR A 240 12.76 -7.38 12.03
CA THR A 240 11.47 -8.06 12.17
C THR A 240 11.25 -8.52 13.62
N ILE A 241 10.06 -8.26 14.13
CA ILE A 241 9.62 -8.82 15.42
C ILE A 241 9.17 -10.27 15.17
N LYS A 242 9.79 -11.20 15.89
CA LYS A 242 9.47 -12.63 15.79
C LYS A 242 8.08 -12.93 16.35
N GLY A 243 7.34 -13.78 15.68
CA GLY A 243 6.02 -14.26 16.08
C GLY A 243 5.49 -15.27 15.06
N ASP A 244 4.34 -15.85 15.36
CA ASP A 244 3.67 -16.78 14.45
C ASP A 244 3.00 -15.98 13.32
N VAL A 245 3.59 -16.05 12.13
CA VAL A 245 3.08 -15.38 10.93
C VAL A 245 1.76 -16.02 10.53
N ILE A 246 0.69 -15.24 10.53
CA ILE A 246 -0.65 -15.67 10.13
C ILE A 246 -0.85 -15.42 8.64
N HIS A 247 -0.52 -14.21 8.17
CA HIS A 247 -0.49 -13.87 6.74
C HIS A 247 0.43 -12.66 6.49
N THR A 248 0.85 -12.47 5.24
CA THR A 248 1.75 -11.37 4.86
C THR A 248 1.06 -10.28 4.02
N VAL A 249 -0.17 -10.56 3.57
CA VAL A 249 -0.96 -9.63 2.74
C VAL A 249 -1.31 -8.38 3.54
N GLY A 250 -1.13 -7.21 2.94
CA GLY A 250 -1.44 -5.93 3.58
C GLY A 250 -0.39 -5.40 4.56
N ALA A 251 0.70 -6.13 4.83
CA ALA A 251 1.79 -5.66 5.70
C ALA A 251 2.40 -4.35 5.19
N GLY A 252 2.72 -4.28 3.90
CA GLY A 252 3.25 -3.07 3.26
C GLY A 252 2.26 -1.89 3.29
N ASP A 253 0.97 -2.17 3.11
CA ASP A 253 -0.10 -1.17 3.17
C ASP A 253 -0.23 -0.64 4.60
N SER A 254 -0.18 -1.53 5.59
CA SER A 254 -0.20 -1.19 7.01
C SER A 254 1.04 -0.38 7.42
N MET A 255 2.19 -0.63 6.80
CA MET A 255 3.40 0.16 6.99
C MET A 255 3.20 1.63 6.56
N ILE A 256 2.57 1.86 5.39
CA ILE A 256 2.20 3.21 4.95
C ILE A 256 1.22 3.84 5.94
N ALA A 257 0.17 3.12 6.34
CA ALA A 257 -0.82 3.63 7.27
C ALA A 257 -0.22 4.00 8.63
N GLY A 258 0.69 3.18 9.18
CA GLY A 258 1.40 3.50 10.42
C GLY A 258 2.30 4.73 10.29
N TYR A 259 3.01 4.89 9.16
CA TYR A 259 3.80 6.10 8.91
C TYR A 259 2.91 7.34 8.81
N LEU A 260 1.77 7.25 8.14
CA LEU A 260 0.78 8.33 8.01
C LEU A 260 0.14 8.66 9.36
N TYR A 261 -0.13 7.67 10.19
CA TYR A 261 -0.61 7.88 11.55
C TYR A 261 0.40 8.71 12.37
N GLY A 262 1.68 8.35 12.34
CA GLY A 262 2.73 9.13 12.99
C GLY A 262 2.90 10.54 12.39
N LEU A 263 2.72 10.68 11.07
CA LEU A 263 2.73 11.99 10.40
C LEU A 263 1.56 12.85 10.87
N ASN A 264 0.37 12.29 11.01
CA ASN A 264 -0.84 12.98 11.50
C ASN A 264 -0.68 13.45 12.95
N LEU A 265 0.07 12.71 13.77
CA LEU A 265 0.42 13.08 15.15
C LEU A 265 1.57 14.11 15.24
N GLY A 266 2.16 14.53 14.12
CA GLY A 266 3.28 15.47 14.10
C GLY A 266 4.61 14.90 14.59
N LEU A 267 4.76 13.57 14.66
CA LEU A 267 5.95 12.90 15.18
C LEU A 267 7.16 13.10 14.26
N ASN A 268 8.36 12.89 14.79
CA ASN A 268 9.59 12.91 14.01
C ASN A 268 9.71 11.67 13.09
N GLU A 269 10.70 11.66 12.21
CA GLU A 269 10.86 10.63 11.17
C GLU A 269 11.10 9.23 11.73
N VAL A 270 11.88 9.11 12.81
CA VAL A 270 12.18 7.83 13.49
C VAL A 270 10.92 7.26 14.13
N GLU A 271 10.16 8.10 14.80
CA GLU A 271 8.90 7.69 15.44
C GLU A 271 7.85 7.26 14.40
N ARG A 272 7.75 7.98 13.27
CA ARG A 272 6.87 7.57 12.15
C ARG A 272 7.26 6.21 11.61
N PHE A 273 8.56 5.94 11.46
CA PHE A 273 9.05 4.65 11.00
C PHE A 273 8.81 3.55 12.03
N LYS A 274 8.95 3.86 13.32
CA LYS A 274 8.58 2.95 14.41
C LYS A 274 7.11 2.55 14.32
N MET A 275 6.20 3.52 14.11
CA MET A 275 4.77 3.26 13.91
C MET A 275 4.50 2.45 12.64
N ALA A 276 5.18 2.74 11.54
CA ALA A 276 5.08 1.98 10.30
C ALA A 276 5.41 0.49 10.52
N THR A 277 6.52 0.21 11.21
CA THR A 277 6.96 -1.14 11.53
C THR A 277 5.98 -1.86 12.47
N ALA A 278 5.48 -1.17 13.50
CA ALA A 278 4.50 -1.74 14.42
C ALA A 278 3.18 -2.10 13.72
N ALA A 279 2.69 -1.25 12.82
CA ALA A 279 1.48 -1.50 12.05
C ALA A 279 1.65 -2.70 11.08
N ALA A 280 2.79 -2.78 10.38
CA ALA A 280 3.11 -3.93 9.54
C ALA A 280 3.15 -5.22 10.35
N THR A 281 3.84 -5.23 11.50
CA THR A 281 3.95 -6.38 12.40
C THR A 281 2.58 -6.80 12.93
N ALA A 282 1.76 -5.84 13.36
CA ALA A 282 0.40 -6.11 13.85
C ALA A 282 -0.48 -6.78 12.79
N SER A 283 -0.31 -6.44 11.52
CA SER A 283 -1.02 -7.10 10.42
C SER A 283 -0.52 -8.52 10.19
N VAL A 284 0.79 -8.72 10.12
CA VAL A 284 1.40 -10.04 9.84
C VAL A 284 1.08 -11.07 10.92
N LEU A 285 0.99 -10.64 12.18
CA LEU A 285 0.75 -11.49 13.35
C LEU A 285 -0.72 -11.45 13.84
N SER A 286 -1.66 -11.10 12.96
CA SER A 286 -3.10 -11.08 13.21
C SER A 286 -3.86 -11.69 12.03
N ASP A 287 -5.10 -12.10 12.24
CA ASP A 287 -5.96 -12.68 11.20
C ASP A 287 -6.34 -11.68 10.10
N ARG A 288 -6.24 -10.40 10.39
CA ARG A 288 -6.64 -9.30 9.50
C ARG A 288 -5.69 -8.12 9.65
N LEU A 289 -5.94 -7.06 8.87
CA LEU A 289 -5.20 -5.81 8.94
C LEU A 289 -5.11 -5.26 10.38
N ALA A 290 -4.03 -4.54 10.66
CA ALA A 290 -3.69 -4.02 11.97
C ALA A 290 -4.87 -3.34 12.68
N LYS A 291 -5.18 -3.78 13.91
CA LYS A 291 -6.06 -3.12 14.85
C LYS A 291 -5.26 -2.35 15.89
N PHE A 292 -5.85 -1.34 16.48
CA PHE A 292 -5.13 -0.41 17.35
C PHE A 292 -4.55 -1.05 18.62
N ASP A 293 -5.23 -2.03 19.21
CA ASP A 293 -4.76 -2.79 20.36
C ASP A 293 -3.49 -3.59 20.04
N LYS A 294 -3.50 -4.33 18.93
CA LYS A 294 -2.33 -5.08 18.45
C LYS A 294 -1.20 -4.17 18.00
N PHE A 295 -1.51 -3.07 17.33
CA PHE A 295 -0.53 -2.05 16.99
C PHE A 295 0.21 -1.54 18.25
N ASN A 296 -0.52 -1.18 19.31
CA ASN A 296 0.10 -0.70 20.56
C ASN A 296 0.97 -1.78 21.24
N GLU A 297 0.51 -3.05 21.24
CA GLU A 297 1.31 -4.17 21.75
C GLU A 297 2.68 -4.27 21.07
N TYR A 298 2.70 -4.14 19.73
CA TYR A 298 3.95 -4.25 18.98
C TYR A 298 4.76 -2.96 18.95
N LEU A 299 4.14 -1.79 19.09
CA LEU A 299 4.83 -0.51 19.12
C LEU A 299 5.90 -0.46 20.24
N GLU A 300 5.63 -1.06 21.39
CA GLU A 300 6.58 -1.14 22.50
C GLU A 300 7.78 -2.06 22.20
N LYS A 301 7.61 -3.02 21.28
CA LYS A 301 8.62 -4.01 20.91
C LYS A 301 9.50 -3.58 19.73
N VAL A 302 9.08 -2.57 18.96
CA VAL A 302 9.85 -2.08 17.81
C VAL A 302 11.12 -1.38 18.28
N ILE A 303 12.24 -1.82 17.74
CA ILE A 303 13.56 -1.21 17.95
C ILE A 303 13.99 -0.59 16.61
N ILE A 304 14.35 0.68 16.61
CA ILE A 304 14.95 1.35 15.46
C ILE A 304 16.43 1.56 15.71
N LYS A 305 17.26 1.15 14.75
CA LYS A 305 18.70 1.34 14.76
C LYS A 305 19.07 2.37 13.69
N GLU A 306 19.92 3.31 14.05
CA GLU A 306 20.54 4.18 13.04
C GLU A 306 21.78 3.48 12.48
N GLU A 307 21.89 3.40 11.17
CA GLU A 307 23.01 2.77 10.48
C GLU A 307 23.86 3.82 9.77
N ARG A 308 25.17 3.58 9.75
CA ARG A 308 26.16 4.39 9.03
C ARG A 308 26.78 3.51 7.95
N ILE A 309 26.57 3.88 6.69
CA ILE A 309 27.18 3.24 5.52
C ILE A 309 28.23 4.19 4.94
#